data_03c7edca5a9ef9fa12ecbad97c6ef3c3
#
_entry.id   03c7edca5a9ef9fa12ecbad97c6ef3c3
#
_cell.length_a   1.000
_cell.length_b   1.000
_cell.length_c   1.000
_cell.angle_alpha   90.00
_cell.angle_beta   90.00
_cell.angle_gamma   90.00
#
_symmetry.space_group_name_H-M   'P 1'
#
loop_
_entity.id
_entity.type
_entity.pdbx_description
1 polymer ?
#
loop_
_entity_poly.entity_id
_entity_poly.type
_entity_poly.pdbx_seq_one_letter_code
_entity_poly.pdbx_strand_id
1 'polypeptide(L)'
;MTDATAPLRLHPVAAWAALVFASLGVLLGGAELMVVALALPSIVADFGGWGDLARVSWIVNAYLLAYVVAMPLAGRGADLWGARRLYVVALLLFVIGSAGAGLSRMAGPEDGLAWLIGWRVVQGFGGGALVPLSMALASHLFTGRARATALGVEGAATYIGMAIGPAYGAWVLLSFAPLPELRLDVVGWQWIFLLNVPIGIVTLLLIYVVAGGIETPRVRARLDLGGALLLSVALVAGIGGITVSGANGWADPYVIGGLALGALAFAAFCWLELRSSAPLVDLRLFRDRAFSAANGVSLLTGYTLATAIIGGPVFVNRVLFGSDAQASTALTALTLAIAVGALAGGVAAGFSGERIVALVGVLLSAAGLWLALGWGVETSLDTLVRDLAIYGAGFGLTVSPRATAAVEAAGAGAYGVASAMLQITRTIGMSVGLALLTSIGQNRIDELSQLINDPVQRDALVERLGRPEFVGVDPQASLALVDLLEAWSQGEAAGVLRLVFKIALVVGVATLVPAWFVRGTHSRG
;
A
#
# COMPACT_ATOMS: atom_id res chain seq x y z
N MET A 1 25.36 -11.73 30.37
CA MET A 1 24.11 -12.07 29.65
C MET A 1 23.03 -11.21 30.28
N THR A 2 22.79 -10.02 29.73
CA THR A 2 21.66 -9.20 30.13
C THR A 2 20.39 -9.84 29.55
N ASP A 3 19.46 -10.10 30.42
CA ASP A 3 18.17 -10.76 30.12
C ASP A 3 17.43 -9.95 29.02
N ALA A 4 17.48 -10.44 27.77
CA ALA A 4 16.89 -9.78 26.60
C ALA A 4 15.34 -9.78 26.62
N THR A 5 14.75 -10.28 27.70
CA THR A 5 13.31 -10.50 27.85
C THR A 5 12.60 -9.47 28.74
N ALA A 6 13.34 -8.59 29.43
CA ALA A 6 12.71 -7.60 30.29
C ALA A 6 12.15 -6.45 29.43
N PRO A 7 10.84 -6.13 29.55
CA PRO A 7 10.25 -4.97 28.88
C PRO A 7 10.96 -3.69 29.36
N LEU A 8 11.17 -2.76 28.42
CA LEU A 8 11.71 -1.45 28.73
C LEU A 8 10.81 -0.78 29.79
N ARG A 9 11.36 -0.52 30.99
CA ARG A 9 10.62 0.13 32.08
C ARG A 9 10.54 1.64 31.84
N LEU A 10 9.73 2.05 30.87
CA LEU A 10 9.34 3.44 30.71
C LEU A 10 8.06 3.72 31.50
N HIS A 11 7.92 4.97 31.93
CA HIS A 11 6.64 5.44 32.43
C HIS A 11 5.58 5.24 31.33
N PRO A 12 4.40 4.67 31.62
CA PRO A 12 3.39 4.36 30.59
C PRO A 12 3.06 5.53 29.66
N VAL A 13 2.98 6.75 30.21
CA VAL A 13 2.72 7.97 29.44
C VAL A 13 3.81 8.23 28.39
N ALA A 14 5.09 8.04 28.75
CA ALA A 14 6.21 8.23 27.81
C ALA A 14 6.21 7.18 26.70
N ALA A 15 5.84 5.93 27.00
CA ALA A 15 5.72 4.88 26.01
C ALA A 15 4.61 5.18 24.97
N TRP A 16 3.44 5.60 25.44
CA TRP A 16 2.34 6.00 24.56
C TRP A 16 2.65 7.27 23.77
N ALA A 17 3.31 8.26 24.38
CA ALA A 17 3.76 9.46 23.66
C ALA A 17 4.77 9.10 22.55
N ALA A 18 5.73 8.23 22.83
CA ALA A 18 6.69 7.76 21.82
C ALA A 18 5.99 7.04 20.66
N LEU A 19 4.97 6.23 20.96
CA LEU A 19 4.16 5.56 19.94
C LEU A 19 3.41 6.60 19.08
N VAL A 20 2.72 7.55 19.69
CA VAL A 20 1.95 8.59 18.96
C VAL A 20 2.87 9.39 18.03
N PHE A 21 4.05 9.76 18.50
CA PHE A 21 5.01 10.49 17.66
C PHE A 21 5.61 9.61 16.55
N ALA A 22 5.85 8.32 16.81
CA ALA A 22 6.23 7.39 15.76
C ALA A 22 5.09 7.21 14.72
N SER A 23 3.84 7.18 15.17
CA SER A 23 2.67 7.10 14.29
C SER A 23 2.52 8.32 13.37
N LEU A 24 3.03 9.51 13.75
CA LEU A 24 3.04 10.68 12.84
C LEU A 24 3.91 10.45 11.60
N GLY A 25 5.09 9.85 11.75
CA GLY A 25 5.93 9.51 10.59
C GLY A 25 5.30 8.43 9.72
N VAL A 26 4.63 7.45 10.33
CA VAL A 26 3.86 6.43 9.60
C VAL A 26 2.69 7.06 8.82
N LEU A 27 2.00 8.03 9.42
CA LEU A 27 0.93 8.79 8.78
C LEU A 27 1.44 9.58 7.57
N LEU A 28 2.60 10.26 7.70
CA LEU A 28 3.23 10.96 6.57
C LEU A 28 3.55 9.99 5.43
N GLY A 29 4.14 8.82 5.73
CA GLY A 29 4.40 7.79 4.72
C GLY A 29 3.13 7.26 4.05
N GLY A 30 2.04 7.13 4.81
CA GLY A 30 0.72 6.74 4.29
C GLY A 30 0.11 7.80 3.37
N ALA A 31 0.17 9.08 3.76
CA ALA A 31 -0.32 10.20 2.94
C ALA A 31 0.44 10.30 1.60
N GLU A 32 1.76 10.11 1.65
CA GLU A 32 2.64 10.18 0.49
C GLU A 32 2.29 9.15 -0.59
N LEU A 33 1.80 7.97 -0.21
CA LEU A 33 1.38 6.94 -1.16
C LEU A 33 0.23 7.38 -2.06
N MET A 34 -0.64 8.27 -1.57
CA MET A 34 -1.86 8.69 -2.27
C MET A 34 -1.76 10.09 -2.88
N VAL A 35 -1.01 10.99 -2.25
CA VAL A 35 -1.00 12.40 -2.63
C VAL A 35 -0.35 12.66 -3.99
N VAL A 36 0.72 11.92 -4.31
CA VAL A 36 1.49 12.12 -5.55
C VAL A 36 0.68 11.74 -6.79
N ALA A 37 -0.20 10.74 -6.68
CA ALA A 37 -1.08 10.37 -7.78
C ALA A 37 -2.00 11.52 -8.22
N LEU A 38 -2.45 12.34 -7.27
CA LEU A 38 -3.27 13.53 -7.54
C LEU A 38 -2.46 14.66 -8.19
N ALA A 39 -1.19 14.82 -7.80
CA ALA A 39 -0.31 15.86 -8.33
C ALA A 39 0.30 15.51 -9.70
N LEU A 40 0.22 14.25 -10.12
CA LEU A 40 0.87 13.75 -11.32
C LEU A 40 0.56 14.56 -12.57
N PRO A 41 -0.71 14.97 -12.87
CA PRO A 41 -1.02 15.81 -14.04
C PRO A 41 -0.29 17.16 -14.01
N SER A 42 -0.21 17.81 -12.84
CA SER A 42 0.50 19.08 -12.67
C SER A 42 2.00 18.93 -12.85
N ILE A 43 2.59 17.82 -12.36
CA ILE A 43 4.00 17.51 -12.54
C ILE A 43 4.32 17.21 -14.00
N VAL A 44 3.46 16.45 -14.69
CA VAL A 44 3.58 16.17 -16.13
C VAL A 44 3.60 17.44 -16.95
N ALA A 45 2.67 18.36 -16.67
CA ALA A 45 2.59 19.64 -17.37
C ALA A 45 3.86 20.49 -17.20
N ASP A 46 4.53 20.36 -16.06
CA ASP A 46 5.70 21.16 -15.69
C ASP A 46 7.01 20.63 -16.33
N PHE A 47 7.13 19.31 -16.57
CA PHE A 47 8.34 18.65 -17.06
C PHE A 47 8.25 18.11 -18.51
N GLY A 48 7.46 18.73 -19.38
CA GLY A 48 7.47 18.39 -20.81
C GLY A 48 6.22 17.76 -21.38
N GLY A 49 5.16 17.68 -20.58
CA GLY A 49 3.84 17.25 -21.07
C GLY A 49 3.68 15.73 -21.21
N TRP A 50 2.53 15.34 -21.78
CA TRP A 50 2.07 13.94 -21.87
C TRP A 50 2.85 13.06 -22.87
N GLY A 51 3.84 13.61 -23.58
CA GLY A 51 4.61 12.89 -24.61
C GLY A 51 5.56 11.81 -24.04
N ASP A 52 5.91 11.86 -22.75
CA ASP A 52 6.85 10.92 -22.09
C ASP A 52 6.28 10.32 -20.79
N LEU A 53 5.07 9.78 -20.89
CA LEU A 53 4.39 9.12 -19.76
C LEU A 53 5.20 8.00 -19.13
N ALA A 54 5.97 7.27 -19.95
CA ALA A 54 6.82 6.19 -19.46
C ALA A 54 7.88 6.71 -18.48
N ARG A 55 8.51 7.85 -18.78
CA ARG A 55 9.52 8.47 -17.92
C ARG A 55 8.89 9.09 -16.67
N VAL A 56 7.75 9.73 -16.82
CA VAL A 56 7.03 10.38 -15.72
C VAL A 56 6.51 9.34 -14.70
N SER A 57 6.08 8.16 -15.15
CA SER A 57 5.64 7.08 -14.26
C SER A 57 6.71 6.67 -13.23
N TRP A 58 7.99 6.91 -13.51
CA TRP A 58 9.08 6.66 -12.59
C TRP A 58 9.04 7.53 -11.33
N ILE A 59 8.35 8.66 -11.32
CA ILE A 59 8.13 9.45 -10.10
C ILE A 59 7.45 8.59 -9.01
N VAL A 60 6.49 7.76 -9.40
CA VAL A 60 5.77 6.87 -8.49
C VAL A 60 6.52 5.55 -8.32
N ASN A 61 6.96 4.94 -9.42
CA ASN A 61 7.58 3.62 -9.41
C ASN A 61 8.91 3.60 -8.65
N ALA A 62 9.77 4.61 -8.80
CA ALA A 62 11.04 4.71 -8.08
C ALA A 62 10.83 4.77 -6.57
N TYR A 63 9.84 5.54 -6.11
CA TYR A 63 9.45 5.58 -4.70
C TYR A 63 8.98 4.20 -4.22
N LEU A 64 8.05 3.56 -4.93
CA LEU A 64 7.49 2.28 -4.52
C LEU A 64 8.53 1.16 -4.48
N LEU A 65 9.44 1.09 -5.45
CA LEU A 65 10.51 0.11 -5.48
C LEU A 65 11.50 0.33 -4.32
N ALA A 66 11.92 1.58 -4.09
CA ALA A 66 12.77 1.91 -2.94
C ALA A 66 12.08 1.62 -1.61
N TYR A 67 10.77 1.92 -1.51
CA TYR A 67 9.92 1.63 -0.36
C TYR A 67 9.91 0.13 -0.01
N VAL A 68 9.77 -0.74 -1.01
CA VAL A 68 9.75 -2.20 -0.79
C VAL A 68 11.13 -2.73 -0.41
N VAL A 69 12.19 -2.25 -1.05
CA VAL A 69 13.59 -2.63 -0.75
C VAL A 69 13.99 -2.22 0.68
N ALA A 70 13.51 -1.08 1.14
CA ALA A 70 13.82 -0.59 2.49
C ALA A 70 13.26 -1.49 3.60
N MET A 71 12.12 -2.14 3.40
CA MET A 71 11.43 -2.92 4.44
C MET A 71 12.29 -4.02 5.09
N PRO A 72 12.86 -4.98 4.33
CA PRO A 72 13.65 -6.06 4.93
C PRO A 72 14.94 -5.54 5.57
N LEU A 73 15.58 -4.54 4.97
CA LEU A 73 16.77 -3.89 5.51
C LEU A 73 16.46 -3.18 6.82
N ALA A 74 15.37 -2.43 6.88
CA ALA A 74 14.92 -1.74 8.09
C ALA A 74 14.53 -2.73 9.19
N GLY A 75 13.83 -3.80 8.86
CA GLY A 75 13.44 -4.83 9.82
C GLY A 75 14.66 -5.47 10.48
N ARG A 76 15.59 -6.00 9.69
CA ARG A 76 16.82 -6.60 10.22
C ARG A 76 17.68 -5.59 10.93
N GLY A 77 17.82 -4.40 10.36
CA GLY A 77 18.57 -3.30 10.98
C GLY A 77 17.99 -2.89 12.34
N ALA A 78 16.65 -2.91 12.52
CA ALA A 78 16.01 -2.66 13.81
C ALA A 78 16.50 -3.62 14.89
N ASP A 79 16.62 -4.91 14.55
CA ASP A 79 17.07 -5.93 15.48
C ASP A 79 18.58 -5.84 15.78
N LEU A 80 19.40 -5.34 14.81
CA LEU A 80 20.85 -5.20 14.95
C LEU A 80 21.26 -3.90 15.66
N TRP A 81 20.67 -2.76 15.26
CA TRP A 81 21.12 -1.42 15.68
C TRP A 81 20.11 -0.70 16.57
N GLY A 82 18.94 -1.28 16.75
CA GLY A 82 17.84 -0.77 17.55
C GLY A 82 16.80 0.00 16.73
N ALA A 83 15.53 -0.34 16.94
CA ALA A 83 14.40 0.19 16.16
C ALA A 83 14.30 1.71 16.21
N ARG A 84 14.51 2.34 17.39
CA ARG A 84 14.46 3.80 17.55
C ARG A 84 15.49 4.53 16.71
N ARG A 85 16.76 4.08 16.74
CA ARG A 85 17.85 4.75 16.00
C ARG A 85 17.58 4.73 14.52
N LEU A 86 17.18 3.56 14.01
CA LEU A 86 16.85 3.42 12.60
C LEU A 86 15.58 4.17 12.21
N TYR A 87 14.60 4.26 13.10
CA TYR A 87 13.42 5.08 12.87
C TYR A 87 13.79 6.56 12.64
N VAL A 88 14.69 7.10 13.46
CA VAL A 88 15.21 8.48 13.28
C VAL A 88 15.92 8.61 11.93
N VAL A 89 16.77 7.65 11.56
CA VAL A 89 17.48 7.66 10.27
C VAL A 89 16.48 7.57 9.11
N ALA A 90 15.48 6.69 9.18
CA ALA A 90 14.46 6.54 8.17
C ALA A 90 13.63 7.83 7.97
N LEU A 91 13.24 8.46 9.08
CA LEU A 91 12.50 9.72 9.04
C LEU A 91 13.37 10.87 8.49
N LEU A 92 14.66 10.91 8.82
CA LEU A 92 15.61 11.85 8.22
C LEU A 92 15.74 11.65 6.71
N LEU A 93 15.88 10.41 6.24
CA LEU A 93 15.91 10.11 4.79
C LEU A 93 14.61 10.53 4.11
N PHE A 94 13.47 10.28 4.74
CA PHE A 94 12.18 10.71 4.23
C PHE A 94 12.08 12.24 4.10
N VAL A 95 12.49 12.97 5.14
CA VAL A 95 12.47 14.45 5.16
C VAL A 95 13.43 15.05 4.13
N ILE A 96 14.67 14.54 4.07
CA ILE A 96 15.67 14.98 3.09
C ILE A 96 15.20 14.67 1.66
N GLY A 97 14.67 13.47 1.45
CA GLY A 97 14.08 13.07 0.17
C GLY A 97 12.93 13.97 -0.25
N SER A 98 12.04 14.31 0.70
CA SER A 98 10.94 15.26 0.47
C SER A 98 11.46 16.66 0.12
N ALA A 99 12.44 17.17 0.85
CA ALA A 99 13.06 18.47 0.54
C ALA A 99 13.66 18.48 -0.86
N GLY A 100 14.45 17.45 -1.20
CA GLY A 100 15.06 17.32 -2.52
C GLY A 100 14.03 17.20 -3.66
N ALA A 101 12.95 16.43 -3.45
CA ALA A 101 11.85 16.31 -4.40
C ALA A 101 11.11 17.65 -4.61
N GLY A 102 10.84 18.37 -3.51
CA GLY A 102 10.19 19.66 -3.56
C GLY A 102 11.05 20.77 -4.21
N LEU A 103 12.35 20.59 -4.30
CA LEU A 103 13.27 21.56 -4.93
C LEU A 103 13.71 21.15 -6.34
N SER A 104 13.04 20.18 -6.96
CA SER A 104 13.45 19.60 -8.25
C SER A 104 13.54 20.60 -9.40
N ARG A 105 12.73 21.66 -9.42
CA ARG A 105 12.82 22.71 -10.46
C ARG A 105 14.12 23.50 -10.42
N MET A 106 14.82 23.55 -9.28
CA MET A 106 16.12 24.20 -9.16
C MET A 106 17.21 23.53 -10.02
N ALA A 107 17.02 22.27 -10.43
CA ALA A 107 17.92 21.57 -11.35
C ALA A 107 17.70 21.94 -12.81
N GLY A 108 16.72 22.80 -13.11
CA GLY A 108 16.37 23.24 -14.46
C GLY A 108 15.40 22.31 -15.18
N PRO A 109 14.89 22.72 -16.35
CA PRO A 109 13.84 21.99 -17.06
C PRO A 109 14.30 20.64 -17.64
N GLU A 110 15.57 20.49 -17.99
CA GLU A 110 16.13 19.25 -18.56
C GLU A 110 16.40 18.20 -17.50
N ASP A 111 16.95 18.59 -16.35
CA ASP A 111 17.39 17.67 -15.28
C ASP A 111 16.37 17.55 -14.14
N GLY A 112 15.39 18.45 -14.06
CA GLY A 112 14.44 18.50 -12.93
C GLY A 112 13.64 17.24 -12.73
N LEU A 113 13.22 16.56 -13.79
CA LEU A 113 12.52 15.28 -13.71
C LEU A 113 13.45 14.15 -13.18
N ALA A 114 14.68 14.07 -13.66
CA ALA A 114 15.65 13.08 -13.19
C ALA A 114 16.03 13.34 -11.71
N TRP A 115 16.17 14.61 -11.34
CA TRP A 115 16.37 15.04 -9.96
C TRP A 115 15.20 14.61 -9.07
N LEU A 116 13.96 14.90 -9.48
CA LEU A 116 12.76 14.47 -8.75
C LEU A 116 12.74 12.95 -8.55
N ILE A 117 12.94 12.16 -9.60
CA ILE A 117 12.97 10.69 -9.54
C ILE A 117 14.07 10.22 -8.57
N GLY A 118 15.28 10.79 -8.63
CA GLY A 118 16.37 10.45 -7.72
C GLY A 118 16.02 10.69 -6.25
N TRP A 119 15.42 11.83 -5.93
CA TRP A 119 15.00 12.12 -4.56
C TRP A 119 13.78 11.31 -4.11
N ARG A 120 12.93 10.88 -5.05
CA ARG A 120 11.86 9.92 -4.77
C ARG A 120 12.41 8.56 -4.33
N VAL A 121 13.57 8.12 -4.83
CA VAL A 121 14.25 6.91 -4.32
C VAL A 121 14.65 7.10 -2.86
N VAL A 122 15.28 8.23 -2.52
CA VAL A 122 15.71 8.52 -1.13
C VAL A 122 14.50 8.60 -0.20
N GLN A 123 13.46 9.32 -0.62
CA GLN A 123 12.22 9.46 0.14
C GLN A 123 11.52 8.11 0.34
N GLY A 124 11.43 7.30 -0.72
CA GLY A 124 10.82 5.97 -0.69
C GLY A 124 11.55 5.02 0.24
N PHE A 125 12.89 5.07 0.25
CA PHE A 125 13.70 4.28 1.16
C PHE A 125 13.43 4.65 2.64
N GLY A 126 13.34 5.95 2.93
CA GLY A 126 12.92 6.43 4.25
C GLY A 126 11.51 5.97 4.61
N GLY A 127 10.53 6.26 3.74
CA GLY A 127 9.10 5.95 3.95
C GLY A 127 8.81 4.46 4.15
N GLY A 128 9.45 3.59 3.34
CA GLY A 128 9.28 2.14 3.43
C GLY A 128 9.81 1.53 4.72
N ALA A 129 10.79 2.18 5.34
CA ALA A 129 11.34 1.76 6.62
C ALA A 129 10.45 2.16 7.82
N LEU A 130 9.68 3.26 7.74
CA LEU A 130 8.94 3.82 8.89
C LEU A 130 7.96 2.84 9.51
N VAL A 131 7.16 2.15 8.70
CA VAL A 131 6.11 1.23 9.20
C VAL A 131 6.71 0.04 9.96
N PRO A 132 7.64 -0.77 9.41
CA PRO A 132 8.20 -1.90 10.14
C PRO A 132 9.00 -1.46 11.38
N LEU A 133 9.68 -0.30 11.32
CA LEU A 133 10.44 0.23 12.45
C LEU A 133 9.53 0.70 13.60
N SER A 134 8.42 1.34 13.27
CA SER A 134 7.43 1.79 14.24
C SER A 134 6.74 0.60 14.91
N MET A 135 6.35 -0.42 14.14
CA MET A 135 5.79 -1.68 14.67
C MET A 135 6.79 -2.42 15.57
N ALA A 136 8.09 -2.46 15.18
CA ALA A 136 9.14 -3.05 16.02
C ALA A 136 9.31 -2.27 17.32
N LEU A 137 9.32 -0.93 17.26
CA LEU A 137 9.41 -0.06 18.43
C LEU A 137 8.20 -0.29 19.36
N ALA A 138 6.97 -0.30 18.83
CA ALA A 138 5.75 -0.60 19.58
C ALA A 138 5.85 -1.99 20.26
N SER A 139 6.42 -2.98 19.57
CA SER A 139 6.57 -4.34 20.10
C SER A 139 7.59 -4.44 21.23
N HIS A 140 8.58 -3.55 21.28
CA HIS A 140 9.52 -3.43 22.40
C HIS A 140 8.94 -2.63 23.58
N LEU A 141 8.13 -1.62 23.31
CA LEU A 141 7.55 -0.74 24.33
C LEU A 141 6.38 -1.37 25.08
N PHE A 142 5.62 -2.23 24.42
CA PHE A 142 4.38 -2.79 24.95
C PHE A 142 4.38 -4.31 24.95
N THR A 143 3.61 -4.90 25.88
CA THR A 143 3.39 -6.33 26.00
C THR A 143 1.89 -6.64 26.13
N GLY A 144 1.49 -7.86 25.83
CA GLY A 144 0.12 -8.33 26.01
C GLY A 144 -0.91 -7.42 25.31
N ARG A 145 -1.98 -7.07 26.03
CA ARG A 145 -3.09 -6.27 25.52
C ARG A 145 -2.64 -4.89 24.98
N ALA A 146 -1.71 -4.26 25.70
CA ALA A 146 -1.18 -2.96 25.30
C ALA A 146 -0.42 -3.04 23.96
N ARG A 147 0.31 -4.14 23.68
CA ARG A 147 0.96 -4.38 22.40
C ARG A 147 -0.06 -4.52 21.27
N ALA A 148 -1.12 -5.29 21.46
CA ALA A 148 -2.17 -5.45 20.46
C ALA A 148 -2.81 -4.09 20.10
N THR A 149 -3.11 -3.27 21.12
CA THR A 149 -3.64 -1.90 20.93
C THR A 149 -2.62 -1.02 20.21
N ALA A 150 -1.35 -1.04 20.61
CA ALA A 150 -0.29 -0.23 19.98
C ALA A 150 -0.10 -0.56 18.50
N LEU A 151 -0.10 -1.86 18.14
CA LEU A 151 -0.03 -2.29 16.75
C LEU A 151 -1.29 -1.92 15.94
N GLY A 152 -2.45 -1.84 16.61
CA GLY A 152 -3.67 -1.30 16.03
C GLY A 152 -3.57 0.20 15.73
N VAL A 153 -2.97 0.98 16.64
CA VAL A 153 -2.71 2.42 16.45
C VAL A 153 -1.77 2.65 15.26
N GLU A 154 -0.69 1.88 15.14
CA GLU A 154 0.24 1.96 14.01
C GLU A 154 -0.44 1.63 12.67
N GLY A 155 -1.27 0.59 12.67
CA GLY A 155 -2.07 0.25 11.50
C GLY A 155 -3.05 1.38 11.13
N ALA A 156 -3.75 1.94 12.11
CA ALA A 156 -4.67 3.05 11.90
C ALA A 156 -3.95 4.29 11.34
N ALA A 157 -2.78 4.65 11.87
CA ALA A 157 -1.99 5.79 11.41
C ALA A 157 -1.66 5.69 9.91
N THR A 158 -1.27 4.50 9.43
CA THR A 158 -1.02 4.26 8.00
C THR A 158 -2.24 4.61 7.15
N TYR A 159 -3.42 4.11 7.52
CA TYR A 159 -4.63 4.27 6.71
C TYR A 159 -5.31 5.64 6.90
N ILE A 160 -5.13 6.29 8.06
CA ILE A 160 -5.50 7.71 8.24
C ILE A 160 -4.67 8.57 7.29
N GLY A 161 -3.35 8.31 7.19
CA GLY A 161 -2.49 8.99 6.24
C GLY A 161 -3.00 8.81 4.80
N MET A 162 -3.30 7.58 4.38
CA MET A 162 -3.86 7.30 3.06
C MET A 162 -5.22 7.98 2.82
N ALA A 163 -6.08 8.09 3.85
CA ALA A 163 -7.37 8.77 3.74
C ALA A 163 -7.23 10.28 3.57
N ILE A 164 -6.28 10.88 4.30
CA ILE A 164 -6.03 12.33 4.27
C ILE A 164 -5.28 12.74 2.99
N GLY A 165 -4.46 11.85 2.42
CA GLY A 165 -3.58 12.15 1.29
C GLY A 165 -4.26 12.89 0.14
N PRO A 166 -5.36 12.39 -0.44
CA PRO A 166 -6.05 13.07 -1.54
C PRO A 166 -6.60 14.45 -1.16
N ALA A 167 -7.24 14.58 0.01
CA ALA A 167 -7.79 15.85 0.48
C ALA A 167 -6.68 16.88 0.77
N TYR A 168 -5.59 16.42 1.39
CA TYR A 168 -4.39 17.21 1.63
C TYR A 168 -3.76 17.69 0.31
N GLY A 169 -3.60 16.79 -0.66
CA GLY A 169 -3.05 17.12 -1.97
C GLY A 169 -3.90 18.14 -2.71
N ALA A 170 -5.22 17.96 -2.75
CA ALA A 170 -6.14 18.91 -3.35
C ALA A 170 -6.06 20.29 -2.66
N TRP A 171 -6.05 20.32 -1.33
CA TRP A 171 -5.90 21.56 -0.58
C TRP A 171 -4.59 22.26 -0.90
N VAL A 172 -3.47 21.54 -0.97
CA VAL A 172 -2.17 22.11 -1.31
C VAL A 172 -2.18 22.70 -2.71
N LEU A 173 -2.67 21.97 -3.72
CA LEU A 173 -2.71 22.41 -5.10
C LEU A 173 -3.58 23.69 -5.29
N LEU A 174 -4.63 23.84 -4.48
CA LEU A 174 -5.53 25.00 -4.55
C LEU A 174 -5.06 26.20 -3.73
N SER A 175 -4.34 25.96 -2.61
CA SER A 175 -4.04 27.02 -1.63
C SER A 175 -2.65 27.61 -1.79
N PHE A 176 -1.69 26.88 -2.34
CA PHE A 176 -0.31 27.34 -2.47
C PHE A 176 -0.01 27.80 -3.90
N ALA A 177 -0.22 29.09 -4.14
CA ALA A 177 0.26 29.76 -5.33
C ALA A 177 1.80 29.91 -5.29
N PRO A 178 2.47 30.15 -6.44
CA PRO A 178 3.88 30.50 -6.47
C PRO A 178 4.20 31.63 -5.48
N LEU A 179 5.26 31.49 -4.68
CA LEU A 179 5.71 32.52 -3.74
C LEU A 179 6.90 33.29 -4.36
N PRO A 180 6.66 34.36 -5.14
CA PRO A 180 7.74 35.12 -5.77
C PRO A 180 8.62 35.87 -4.76
N GLU A 181 8.11 36.11 -3.55
CA GLU A 181 8.81 36.82 -2.47
C GLU A 181 10.04 36.08 -1.92
N LEU A 182 10.03 34.73 -1.97
CA LEU A 182 11.14 33.90 -1.48
C LEU A 182 12.23 33.66 -2.54
N ARG A 183 12.10 34.20 -3.77
CA ARG A 183 12.98 33.92 -4.92
C ARG A 183 13.17 32.42 -5.22
N LEU A 184 12.27 31.58 -4.69
CA LEU A 184 12.20 30.17 -4.99
C LEU A 184 11.10 30.00 -6.03
N ASP A 185 11.45 29.45 -7.18
CA ASP A 185 10.50 29.12 -8.24
C ASP A 185 9.74 27.83 -7.86
N VAL A 186 8.93 27.95 -6.79
CA VAL A 186 8.16 26.84 -6.22
C VAL A 186 6.72 26.94 -6.70
N VAL A 187 6.25 25.93 -7.43
CA VAL A 187 4.85 25.82 -7.88
C VAL A 187 4.02 24.94 -6.95
N GLY A 188 2.70 25.02 -7.08
CA GLY A 188 1.76 24.40 -6.14
C GLY A 188 2.04 22.94 -5.79
N TRP A 189 2.36 22.07 -6.79
CA TRP A 189 2.61 20.65 -6.53
C TRP A 189 3.88 20.37 -5.68
N GLN A 190 4.89 21.23 -5.73
CA GLN A 190 6.12 21.07 -4.94
C GLN A 190 5.87 21.19 -3.44
N TRP A 191 4.84 21.95 -3.04
CA TRP A 191 4.45 22.09 -1.65
C TRP A 191 3.96 20.78 -1.02
N ILE A 192 3.49 19.82 -1.81
CA ILE A 192 3.15 18.48 -1.33
C ILE A 192 4.36 17.84 -0.66
N PHE A 193 5.54 18.01 -1.23
CA PHE A 193 6.79 17.50 -0.69
C PHE A 193 7.36 18.41 0.41
N LEU A 194 7.35 19.71 0.19
CA LEU A 194 7.96 20.67 1.12
C LEU A 194 7.26 20.73 2.47
N LEU A 195 5.94 20.54 2.54
CA LEU A 195 5.20 20.51 3.80
C LEU A 195 5.51 19.27 4.67
N ASN A 196 6.00 18.19 4.07
CA ASN A 196 6.50 17.03 4.83
C ASN A 196 7.73 17.42 5.68
N VAL A 197 8.50 18.44 5.26
CA VAL A 197 9.76 18.83 5.91
C VAL A 197 9.50 19.38 7.32
N PRO A 198 8.71 20.45 7.53
CA PRO A 198 8.44 20.96 8.88
C PRO A 198 7.74 19.92 9.77
N ILE A 199 6.79 19.15 9.22
CA ILE A 199 6.10 18.11 9.99
C ILE A 199 7.08 17.02 10.41
N GLY A 200 7.94 16.57 9.50
CA GLY A 200 8.96 15.56 9.79
C GLY A 200 10.01 16.05 10.81
N ILE A 201 10.45 17.31 10.72
CA ILE A 201 11.39 17.90 11.70
C ILE A 201 10.73 17.95 13.09
N VAL A 202 9.49 18.40 13.20
CA VAL A 202 8.74 18.40 14.46
C VAL A 202 8.65 16.98 15.02
N THR A 203 8.30 16.00 14.18
CA THR A 203 8.23 14.59 14.57
C THR A 203 9.58 14.07 15.07
N LEU A 204 10.69 14.41 14.40
CA LEU A 204 12.04 14.05 14.83
C LEU A 204 12.37 14.64 16.21
N LEU A 205 12.07 15.91 16.43
CA LEU A 205 12.29 16.58 17.71
C LEU A 205 11.48 15.93 18.83
N LEU A 206 10.21 15.63 18.58
CA LEU A 206 9.33 14.97 19.55
C LEU A 206 9.82 13.57 19.92
N ILE A 207 10.26 12.77 18.93
CA ILE A 207 10.84 11.46 19.18
C ILE A 207 12.18 11.59 19.93
N TYR A 208 13.01 12.56 19.58
CA TYR A 208 14.29 12.80 20.27
C TYR A 208 14.07 13.10 21.76
N VAL A 209 13.13 14.00 22.07
CA VAL A 209 12.82 14.40 23.45
C VAL A 209 12.19 13.27 24.25
N VAL A 210 11.16 12.61 23.71
CA VAL A 210 10.37 11.61 24.46
C VAL A 210 11.02 10.24 24.48
N ALA A 211 11.60 9.85 23.37
CA ALA A 211 12.24 8.53 23.22
C ALA A 211 13.76 8.57 23.41
N GLY A 212 14.35 9.72 23.82
CA GLY A 212 15.79 9.93 23.95
C GLY A 212 16.53 8.88 24.78
N GLY A 213 15.91 8.38 25.83
CA GLY A 213 16.45 7.35 26.72
C GLY A 213 16.07 5.91 26.36
N ILE A 214 15.32 5.68 25.27
CA ILE A 214 14.86 4.34 24.91
C ILE A 214 15.97 3.60 24.18
N GLU A 215 16.57 2.60 24.83
CA GLU A 215 17.46 1.65 24.19
C GLU A 215 16.69 0.35 23.91
N THR A 216 16.41 0.07 22.64
CA THR A 216 15.81 -1.21 22.24
C THR A 216 16.88 -2.31 22.26
N PRO A 217 16.52 -3.54 22.67
CA PRO A 217 17.42 -4.69 22.64
C PRO A 217 18.05 -4.88 21.25
N ARG A 218 19.30 -5.33 21.20
CA ARG A 218 20.07 -5.50 19.97
C ARG A 218 20.65 -6.91 19.92
N VAL A 219 20.54 -7.51 18.75
CA VAL A 219 21.19 -8.79 18.46
C VAL A 219 22.62 -8.52 17.97
N ARG A 220 23.61 -9.16 18.56
CA ARG A 220 24.99 -9.09 18.08
C ARG A 220 25.19 -10.03 16.89
N ALA A 221 24.93 -9.52 15.70
CA ALA A 221 25.15 -10.23 14.44
C ALA A 221 25.58 -9.23 13.34
N ARG A 222 26.05 -9.74 12.22
CA ARG A 222 26.35 -8.93 11.03
C ARG A 222 25.12 -8.84 10.14
N LEU A 223 25.02 -7.74 9.39
CA LEU A 223 24.01 -7.63 8.33
C LEU A 223 24.41 -8.54 7.16
N ASP A 224 23.52 -9.39 6.73
CA ASP A 224 23.69 -10.21 5.52
C ASP A 224 23.45 -9.35 4.27
N LEU A 225 24.54 -8.77 3.73
CA LEU A 225 24.46 -7.96 2.52
C LEU A 225 24.12 -8.78 1.28
N GLY A 226 24.56 -10.05 1.24
CA GLY A 226 24.22 -10.97 0.14
C GLY A 226 22.74 -11.30 0.11
N GLY A 227 22.18 -11.68 1.26
CA GLY A 227 20.74 -11.90 1.41
C GLY A 227 19.93 -10.63 1.11
N ALA A 228 20.41 -9.47 1.61
CA ALA A 228 19.76 -8.18 1.36
C ALA A 228 19.71 -7.83 -0.13
N LEU A 229 20.81 -8.03 -0.87
CA LEU A 229 20.88 -7.78 -2.31
C LEU A 229 19.96 -8.73 -3.08
N LEU A 230 20.04 -10.04 -2.80
CA LEU A 230 19.21 -11.04 -3.48
C LEU A 230 17.72 -10.81 -3.24
N LEU A 231 17.32 -10.52 -2.00
CA LEU A 231 15.93 -10.20 -1.69
C LEU A 231 15.49 -8.90 -2.37
N SER A 232 16.33 -7.87 -2.41
CA SER A 232 16.04 -6.63 -3.12
C SER A 232 15.84 -6.84 -4.62
N VAL A 233 16.73 -7.62 -5.26
CA VAL A 233 16.58 -7.98 -6.68
C VAL A 233 15.32 -8.81 -6.89
N ALA A 234 15.01 -9.76 -6.01
CA ALA A 234 13.81 -10.58 -6.10
C ALA A 234 12.53 -9.72 -6.02
N LEU A 235 12.48 -8.77 -5.09
CA LEU A 235 11.33 -7.88 -4.90
C LEU A 235 11.20 -6.89 -6.07
N VAL A 236 12.30 -6.25 -6.48
CA VAL A 236 12.27 -5.25 -7.57
C VAL A 236 11.92 -5.93 -8.90
N ALA A 237 12.57 -7.02 -9.25
CA ALA A 237 12.33 -7.72 -10.51
C ALA A 237 10.96 -8.42 -10.52
N GLY A 238 10.58 -9.08 -9.41
CA GLY A 238 9.31 -9.78 -9.29
C GLY A 238 8.12 -8.82 -9.28
N ILE A 239 8.12 -7.83 -8.39
CA ILE A 239 7.04 -6.82 -8.29
C ILE A 239 7.01 -5.94 -9.55
N GLY A 240 8.19 -5.54 -10.06
CA GLY A 240 8.30 -4.78 -11.30
C GLY A 240 7.72 -5.55 -12.50
N GLY A 241 8.07 -6.82 -12.65
CA GLY A 241 7.51 -7.70 -13.69
C GLY A 241 5.98 -7.83 -13.57
N ILE A 242 5.47 -8.05 -12.35
CA ILE A 242 4.03 -8.09 -12.08
C ILE A 242 3.37 -6.75 -12.42
N THR A 243 3.98 -5.62 -12.08
CA THR A 243 3.40 -4.30 -12.35
C THR A 243 3.32 -4.01 -13.85
N VAL A 244 4.39 -4.32 -14.59
CA VAL A 244 4.45 -4.11 -16.05
C VAL A 244 3.52 -5.05 -16.81
N SER A 245 3.19 -6.24 -16.26
CA SER A 245 2.28 -7.20 -16.90
C SER A 245 0.87 -6.64 -17.13
N GLY A 246 0.44 -5.70 -16.29
CA GLY A 246 -0.86 -5.03 -16.44
C GLY A 246 -0.96 -4.18 -17.71
N ALA A 247 0.13 -3.55 -18.13
CA ALA A 247 0.17 -2.70 -19.32
C ALA A 247 0.60 -3.46 -20.59
N ASN A 248 1.59 -4.35 -20.47
CA ASN A 248 2.22 -5.00 -21.61
C ASN A 248 1.70 -6.43 -21.88
N GLY A 249 0.91 -6.98 -20.94
CA GLY A 249 0.48 -8.37 -20.98
C GLY A 249 1.52 -9.36 -20.43
N TRP A 250 1.06 -10.54 -20.05
CA TRP A 250 1.88 -11.58 -19.41
C TRP A 250 2.91 -12.23 -20.33
N ALA A 251 2.74 -12.13 -21.64
CA ALA A 251 3.62 -12.70 -22.65
C ALA A 251 4.79 -11.76 -23.05
N ASP A 252 4.82 -10.54 -22.52
CA ASP A 252 5.88 -9.57 -22.81
C ASP A 252 7.24 -10.07 -22.30
N PRO A 253 8.32 -10.00 -23.12
CA PRO A 253 9.66 -10.46 -22.74
C PRO A 253 10.21 -9.80 -21.47
N TYR A 254 9.92 -8.53 -21.23
CA TYR A 254 10.35 -7.82 -20.02
C TYR A 254 9.62 -8.35 -18.78
N VAL A 255 8.33 -8.69 -18.92
CA VAL A 255 7.55 -9.32 -17.85
C VAL A 255 8.11 -10.69 -17.51
N ILE A 256 8.29 -11.54 -18.52
CA ILE A 256 8.85 -12.90 -18.35
C ILE A 256 10.25 -12.82 -17.76
N GLY A 257 11.11 -11.95 -18.30
CA GLY A 257 12.48 -11.74 -17.81
C GLY A 257 12.51 -11.23 -16.36
N GLY A 258 11.66 -10.27 -16.01
CA GLY A 258 11.52 -9.75 -14.66
C GLY A 258 11.06 -10.82 -13.66
N LEU A 259 10.02 -11.58 -14.01
CA LEU A 259 9.52 -12.66 -13.17
C LEU A 259 10.53 -13.80 -13.01
N ALA A 260 11.22 -14.19 -14.09
CA ALA A 260 12.27 -15.21 -14.04
C ALA A 260 13.45 -14.77 -13.18
N LEU A 261 13.94 -13.52 -13.36
CA LEU A 261 15.00 -12.96 -12.52
C LEU A 261 14.56 -12.87 -11.05
N GLY A 262 13.32 -12.42 -10.80
CA GLY A 262 12.75 -12.36 -9.46
C GLY A 262 12.69 -13.73 -8.79
N ALA A 263 12.20 -14.74 -9.51
CA ALA A 263 12.13 -16.12 -9.02
C ALA A 263 13.51 -16.72 -8.76
N LEU A 264 14.47 -16.53 -9.66
CA LEU A 264 15.85 -17.01 -9.51
C LEU A 264 16.55 -16.32 -8.33
N ALA A 265 16.41 -15.00 -8.21
CA ALA A 265 16.98 -14.25 -7.09
C ALA A 265 16.35 -14.67 -5.75
N PHE A 266 15.03 -14.93 -5.71
CA PHE A 266 14.34 -15.43 -4.52
C PHE A 266 14.79 -16.86 -4.15
N ALA A 267 14.96 -17.73 -5.13
CA ALA A 267 15.48 -19.08 -4.89
C ALA A 267 16.92 -19.03 -4.34
N ALA A 268 17.80 -18.19 -4.94
CA ALA A 268 19.16 -17.96 -4.47
C ALA A 268 19.16 -17.34 -3.05
N PHE A 269 18.26 -16.40 -2.76
CA PHE A 269 18.06 -15.85 -1.44
C PHE A 269 17.70 -16.94 -0.43
N CYS A 270 16.69 -17.76 -0.71
CA CYS A 270 16.29 -18.85 0.18
C CYS A 270 17.45 -19.84 0.42
N TRP A 271 18.21 -20.18 -0.60
CA TRP A 271 19.36 -21.06 -0.49
C TRP A 271 20.47 -20.46 0.40
N LEU A 272 20.75 -19.15 0.25
CA LEU A 272 21.73 -18.44 1.06
C LEU A 272 21.29 -18.34 2.52
N GLU A 273 20.04 -17.93 2.77
CA GLU A 273 19.47 -17.75 4.11
C GLU A 273 19.44 -19.06 4.91
N LEU A 274 19.14 -20.20 4.25
CA LEU A 274 19.13 -21.49 4.93
C LEU A 274 20.54 -21.96 5.36
N ARG A 275 21.59 -21.38 4.76
CA ARG A 275 23.00 -21.68 5.05
C ARG A 275 23.70 -20.61 5.89
N SER A 276 23.12 -19.41 5.97
CA SER A 276 23.69 -18.29 6.70
C SER A 276 23.66 -18.54 8.21
N SER A 277 24.74 -18.21 8.89
CA SER A 277 24.81 -18.20 10.36
C SER A 277 24.16 -16.93 10.95
N ALA A 278 23.97 -15.89 10.16
CA ALA A 278 23.35 -14.64 10.56
C ALA A 278 22.38 -14.15 9.46
N PRO A 279 21.29 -14.89 9.21
CA PRO A 279 20.39 -14.63 8.09
C PRO A 279 19.72 -13.25 8.21
N LEU A 280 19.43 -12.63 7.04
CA LEU A 280 18.60 -11.41 6.97
C LEU A 280 17.19 -11.71 7.48
N VAL A 281 16.62 -12.82 7.01
CA VAL A 281 15.33 -13.35 7.42
C VAL A 281 15.50 -14.84 7.78
N ASP A 282 15.37 -15.18 9.05
CA ASP A 282 15.38 -16.59 9.42
C ASP A 282 14.14 -17.32 8.88
N LEU A 283 14.32 -18.03 7.77
CA LEU A 283 13.24 -18.77 7.11
C LEU A 283 12.65 -19.88 7.99
N ARG A 284 13.34 -20.24 9.08
CA ARG A 284 12.82 -21.22 10.07
C ARG A 284 11.63 -20.66 10.84
N LEU A 285 11.46 -19.33 10.90
CA LEU A 285 10.27 -18.68 11.45
C LEU A 285 8.99 -19.15 10.76
N PHE A 286 9.05 -19.47 9.46
CA PHE A 286 7.90 -19.99 8.73
C PHE A 286 7.51 -21.43 9.12
N ARG A 287 8.29 -22.12 9.96
CA ARG A 287 7.87 -23.40 10.56
C ARG A 287 6.88 -23.16 11.71
N ASP A 288 6.90 -21.99 12.33
CA ASP A 288 5.86 -21.63 13.30
C ASP A 288 4.55 -21.35 12.58
N ARG A 289 3.48 -22.03 13.01
CA ARG A 289 2.16 -21.93 12.36
C ARG A 289 1.55 -20.55 12.51
N ALA A 290 1.78 -19.85 13.62
CA ALA A 290 1.21 -18.53 13.84
C ALA A 290 1.92 -17.48 12.98
N PHE A 291 3.26 -17.57 12.83
CA PHE A 291 4.03 -16.71 11.96
C PHE A 291 3.63 -16.87 10.49
N SER A 292 3.57 -18.13 10.02
CA SER A 292 3.15 -18.42 8.64
C SER A 292 1.72 -18.00 8.36
N ALA A 293 0.82 -18.23 9.33
CA ALA A 293 -0.58 -17.83 9.24
C ALA A 293 -0.72 -16.30 9.15
N ALA A 294 -0.01 -15.56 9.99
CA ALA A 294 -0.02 -14.09 9.98
C ALA A 294 0.44 -13.53 8.63
N ASN A 295 1.52 -14.09 8.06
CA ASN A 295 2.02 -13.71 6.74
C ASN A 295 1.07 -14.14 5.62
N GLY A 296 0.43 -15.31 5.74
CA GLY A 296 -0.61 -15.77 4.80
C GLY A 296 -1.84 -14.86 4.80
N VAL A 297 -2.34 -14.46 5.98
CA VAL A 297 -3.41 -13.46 6.09
C VAL A 297 -2.96 -12.13 5.46
N SER A 298 -1.71 -11.70 5.72
CA SER A 298 -1.17 -10.44 5.16
C SER A 298 -1.12 -10.47 3.63
N LEU A 299 -0.69 -11.59 3.03
CA LEU A 299 -0.63 -11.79 1.58
C LEU A 299 -2.02 -11.72 0.94
N LEU A 300 -2.95 -12.55 1.45
CA LEU A 300 -4.29 -12.69 0.85
C LEU A 300 -5.15 -11.44 1.07
N THR A 301 -5.05 -10.81 2.26
CA THR A 301 -5.72 -9.51 2.48
C THR A 301 -5.07 -8.38 1.70
N GLY A 302 -3.77 -8.45 1.40
CA GLY A 302 -3.10 -7.51 0.49
C GLY A 302 -3.72 -7.56 -0.91
N TYR A 303 -3.96 -8.76 -1.45
CA TYR A 303 -4.66 -8.95 -2.73
C TYR A 303 -6.05 -8.29 -2.74
N THR A 304 -6.88 -8.60 -1.74
CA THR A 304 -8.24 -8.05 -1.66
C THR A 304 -8.24 -6.53 -1.44
N LEU A 305 -7.24 -6.00 -0.73
CA LEU A 305 -7.07 -4.57 -0.51
C LEU A 305 -6.79 -3.82 -1.82
N ALA A 306 -5.88 -4.35 -2.67
CA ALA A 306 -5.61 -3.74 -3.97
C ALA A 306 -6.87 -3.68 -4.84
N THR A 307 -7.66 -4.76 -4.84
CA THR A 307 -8.95 -4.80 -5.55
C THR A 307 -9.91 -3.72 -5.05
N ALA A 308 -10.03 -3.53 -3.73
CA ALA A 308 -10.96 -2.54 -3.17
C ALA A 308 -10.47 -1.09 -3.40
N ILE A 309 -9.17 -0.81 -3.17
CA ILE A 309 -8.59 0.53 -3.32
C ILE A 309 -8.69 1.04 -4.76
N ILE A 310 -8.54 0.16 -5.74
CA ILE A 310 -8.54 0.54 -7.16
C ILE A 310 -9.90 0.29 -7.79
N GLY A 311 -10.50 -0.88 -7.52
CA GLY A 311 -11.77 -1.27 -8.11
C GLY A 311 -12.93 -0.36 -7.72
N GLY A 312 -12.96 0.16 -6.48
CA GLY A 312 -13.98 1.10 -6.02
C GLY A 312 -13.99 2.41 -6.82
N PRO A 313 -12.89 3.20 -6.82
CA PRO A 313 -12.78 4.41 -7.63
C PRO A 313 -12.99 4.16 -9.14
N VAL A 314 -12.45 3.08 -9.69
CA VAL A 314 -12.65 2.72 -11.10
C VAL A 314 -14.13 2.46 -11.40
N PHE A 315 -14.85 1.82 -10.47
CA PHE A 315 -16.30 1.61 -10.62
C PHE A 315 -17.04 2.95 -10.65
N VAL A 316 -16.72 3.89 -9.77
CA VAL A 316 -17.31 5.23 -9.76
C VAL A 316 -17.07 5.93 -11.08
N ASN A 317 -15.83 5.94 -11.59
CA ASN A 317 -15.49 6.69 -12.79
C ASN A 317 -15.97 6.03 -14.09
N ARG A 318 -15.97 4.67 -14.19
CA ARG A 318 -16.25 3.94 -15.44
C ARG A 318 -17.65 3.39 -15.56
N VAL A 319 -18.32 3.15 -14.43
CA VAL A 319 -19.68 2.58 -14.43
C VAL A 319 -20.71 3.63 -14.03
N LEU A 320 -20.42 4.44 -13.01
CA LEU A 320 -21.35 5.49 -12.57
C LEU A 320 -21.13 6.83 -13.28
N PHE A 321 -20.07 6.96 -14.11
CA PHE A 321 -19.60 8.24 -14.66
C PHE A 321 -19.51 9.36 -13.63
N GLY A 322 -19.14 8.95 -12.41
CA GLY A 322 -18.95 9.86 -11.29
C GLY A 322 -17.69 10.70 -11.44
N SER A 323 -17.67 11.82 -10.74
CA SER A 323 -16.51 12.72 -10.68
C SER A 323 -15.36 12.14 -9.86
N ASP A 324 -14.15 12.68 -10.05
CA ASP A 324 -12.97 12.33 -9.23
C ASP A 324 -13.21 12.61 -7.73
N ALA A 325 -14.03 13.62 -7.40
CA ALA A 325 -14.43 13.91 -6.02
C ALA A 325 -15.25 12.77 -5.42
N GLN A 326 -16.16 12.17 -6.19
CA GLN A 326 -16.96 11.01 -5.75
C GLN A 326 -16.08 9.76 -5.60
N ALA A 327 -15.16 9.52 -6.54
CA ALA A 327 -14.18 8.44 -6.43
C ALA A 327 -13.27 8.61 -5.20
N SER A 328 -12.83 9.83 -4.91
CA SER A 328 -12.06 10.17 -3.71
C SER A 328 -12.88 9.95 -2.43
N THR A 329 -14.18 10.27 -2.44
CA THR A 329 -15.08 10.00 -1.30
C THR A 329 -15.15 8.51 -0.99
N ALA A 330 -15.31 7.67 -2.01
CA ALA A 330 -15.33 6.22 -1.86
C ALA A 330 -14.01 5.68 -1.27
N LEU A 331 -12.86 6.16 -1.76
CA LEU A 331 -11.54 5.77 -1.26
C LEU A 331 -11.30 6.25 0.17
N THR A 332 -11.72 7.46 0.50
CA THR A 332 -11.61 8.02 1.86
C THR A 332 -12.45 7.22 2.84
N ALA A 333 -13.68 6.88 2.50
CA ALA A 333 -14.55 6.05 3.34
C ALA A 333 -13.94 4.67 3.60
N LEU A 334 -13.42 4.02 2.56
CA LEU A 334 -12.69 2.74 2.66
C LEU A 334 -11.51 2.84 3.64
N THR A 335 -10.62 3.79 3.42
CA THR A 335 -9.37 3.91 4.19
C THR A 335 -9.63 4.36 5.63
N LEU A 336 -10.62 5.21 5.86
CA LEU A 336 -11.05 5.60 7.20
C LEU A 336 -11.70 4.44 7.96
N ALA A 337 -12.52 3.63 7.28
CA ALA A 337 -13.08 2.43 7.87
C ALA A 337 -11.99 1.39 8.23
N ILE A 338 -10.94 1.27 7.40
CA ILE A 338 -9.77 0.44 7.73
C ILE A 338 -9.09 0.96 9.00
N ALA A 339 -8.90 2.27 9.13
CA ALA A 339 -8.26 2.86 10.30
C ALA A 339 -9.07 2.60 11.58
N VAL A 340 -10.38 2.82 11.54
CA VAL A 340 -11.29 2.51 12.66
C VAL A 340 -11.26 1.02 12.99
N GLY A 341 -11.31 0.16 11.98
CA GLY A 341 -11.20 -1.30 12.15
C GLY A 341 -9.87 -1.71 12.77
N ALA A 342 -8.74 -1.09 12.39
CA ALA A 342 -7.43 -1.39 12.95
C ALA A 342 -7.33 -1.04 14.45
N LEU A 343 -7.87 0.12 14.86
CA LEU A 343 -7.99 0.51 16.26
C LEU A 343 -8.89 -0.46 17.04
N ALA A 344 -10.08 -0.72 16.52
CA ALA A 344 -11.04 -1.62 17.14
C ALA A 344 -10.46 -3.06 17.25
N GLY A 345 -9.78 -3.52 16.20
CA GLY A 345 -9.10 -4.82 16.18
C GLY A 345 -7.98 -4.94 17.20
N GLY A 346 -7.20 -3.86 17.39
CA GLY A 346 -6.16 -3.79 18.42
C GLY A 346 -6.72 -3.91 19.83
N VAL A 347 -7.80 -3.20 20.12
CA VAL A 347 -8.49 -3.27 21.43
C VAL A 347 -9.16 -4.63 21.60
N ALA A 348 -9.95 -5.08 20.62
CA ALA A 348 -10.70 -6.32 20.69
C ALA A 348 -9.79 -7.57 20.84
N ALA A 349 -8.63 -7.60 20.14
CA ALA A 349 -7.68 -8.69 20.24
C ALA A 349 -7.13 -8.86 21.67
N GLY A 350 -6.98 -7.75 22.39
CA GLY A 350 -6.57 -7.77 23.80
C GLY A 350 -7.57 -8.44 24.74
N PHE A 351 -8.84 -8.53 24.38
CA PHE A 351 -9.91 -9.15 25.21
C PHE A 351 -10.37 -10.51 24.68
N SER A 352 -10.56 -10.63 23.36
CA SER A 352 -11.16 -11.83 22.73
C SER A 352 -10.13 -12.76 22.11
N GLY A 353 -8.86 -12.36 22.08
CA GLY A 353 -7.77 -13.09 21.43
C GLY A 353 -7.69 -12.84 19.92
N GLU A 354 -6.50 -12.98 19.39
CA GLU A 354 -6.14 -12.62 18.01
C GLU A 354 -6.91 -13.42 16.96
N ARG A 355 -7.15 -14.70 17.22
CA ARG A 355 -7.87 -15.60 16.30
C ARG A 355 -9.29 -15.13 16.04
N ILE A 356 -10.05 -14.86 17.09
CA ILE A 356 -11.47 -14.50 16.97
C ILE A 356 -11.59 -13.21 16.18
N VAL A 357 -10.78 -12.20 16.52
CA VAL A 357 -10.80 -10.90 15.87
C VAL A 357 -10.36 -11.00 14.40
N ALA A 358 -9.33 -11.82 14.11
CA ALA A 358 -8.90 -12.08 12.73
C ALA A 358 -10.01 -12.73 11.89
N LEU A 359 -10.67 -13.75 12.42
CA LEU A 359 -11.78 -14.43 11.74
C LEU A 359 -12.97 -13.49 11.49
N VAL A 360 -13.38 -12.72 12.51
CA VAL A 360 -14.45 -11.72 12.37
C VAL A 360 -14.07 -10.69 11.31
N GLY A 361 -12.82 -10.21 11.34
CA GLY A 361 -12.33 -9.26 10.35
C GLY A 361 -12.36 -9.82 8.92
N VAL A 362 -11.92 -11.06 8.72
CA VAL A 362 -11.97 -11.73 7.41
C VAL A 362 -13.40 -11.93 6.93
N LEU A 363 -14.31 -12.38 7.81
CA LEU A 363 -15.73 -12.54 7.47
C LEU A 363 -16.39 -11.22 7.10
N LEU A 364 -16.10 -10.16 7.84
CA LEU A 364 -16.65 -8.82 7.54
C LEU A 364 -16.08 -8.27 6.23
N SER A 365 -14.78 -8.48 5.95
CA SER A 365 -14.18 -8.14 4.65
C SER A 365 -14.83 -8.92 3.51
N ALA A 366 -15.04 -10.22 3.69
CA ALA A 366 -15.71 -11.05 2.69
C ALA A 366 -17.16 -10.61 2.46
N ALA A 367 -17.87 -10.18 3.51
CA ALA A 367 -19.22 -9.62 3.39
C ALA A 367 -19.22 -8.33 2.54
N GLY A 368 -18.27 -7.40 2.74
CA GLY A 368 -18.14 -6.21 1.90
C GLY A 368 -17.86 -6.55 0.43
N LEU A 369 -16.98 -7.52 0.16
CA LEU A 369 -16.72 -7.99 -1.20
C LEU A 369 -17.93 -8.70 -1.82
N TRP A 370 -18.68 -9.44 -1.03
CA TRP A 370 -19.90 -10.09 -1.48
C TRP A 370 -20.98 -9.05 -1.87
N LEU A 371 -21.15 -8.00 -1.07
CA LEU A 371 -22.05 -6.89 -1.38
C LEU A 371 -21.66 -6.20 -2.70
N ALA A 372 -20.35 -6.02 -2.94
CA ALA A 372 -19.84 -5.45 -4.18
C ALA A 372 -20.18 -6.27 -5.44
N LEU A 373 -20.50 -7.56 -5.33
CA LEU A 373 -21.00 -8.36 -6.45
C LEU A 373 -22.39 -7.90 -6.95
N GLY A 374 -23.14 -7.20 -6.10
CA GLY A 374 -24.44 -6.61 -6.47
C GLY A 374 -24.32 -5.27 -7.20
N TRP A 375 -23.11 -4.71 -7.36
CA TRP A 375 -22.94 -3.43 -8.03
C TRP A 375 -23.27 -3.51 -9.52
N GLY A 376 -23.99 -2.51 -10.00
CA GLY A 376 -24.41 -2.33 -11.38
C GLY A 376 -24.55 -0.85 -11.73
N VAL A 377 -25.03 -0.55 -12.93
CA VAL A 377 -25.16 0.82 -13.45
C VAL A 377 -26.08 1.72 -12.60
N GLU A 378 -27.04 1.12 -11.89
CA GLU A 378 -27.98 1.84 -11.02
C GLU A 378 -27.51 1.91 -9.55
N THR A 379 -26.30 1.45 -9.25
CA THR A 379 -25.80 1.48 -7.88
C THR A 379 -25.57 2.92 -7.43
N SER A 380 -26.16 3.31 -6.30
CA SER A 380 -25.91 4.63 -5.73
C SER A 380 -24.52 4.72 -5.12
N LEU A 381 -23.94 5.93 -5.12
CA LEU A 381 -22.65 6.20 -4.46
C LEU A 381 -22.68 5.81 -2.98
N ASP A 382 -23.79 6.07 -2.28
CA ASP A 382 -23.95 5.74 -0.86
C ASP A 382 -23.89 4.23 -0.60
N THR A 383 -24.47 3.42 -1.50
CA THR A 383 -24.38 1.96 -1.43
C THR A 383 -22.94 1.50 -1.59
N LEU A 384 -22.23 2.01 -2.59
CA LEU A 384 -20.82 1.70 -2.85
C LEU A 384 -19.94 2.10 -1.66
N VAL A 385 -20.10 3.31 -1.14
CA VAL A 385 -19.39 3.83 0.04
C VAL A 385 -19.62 2.94 1.26
N ARG A 386 -20.88 2.57 1.54
CA ARG A 386 -21.24 1.67 2.63
C ARG A 386 -20.53 0.31 2.49
N ASP A 387 -20.59 -0.31 1.32
CA ASP A 387 -20.06 -1.64 1.09
C ASP A 387 -18.52 -1.66 1.19
N LEU A 388 -17.86 -0.63 0.67
CA LEU A 388 -16.43 -0.42 0.84
C LEU A 388 -16.05 -0.15 2.30
N ALA A 389 -16.87 0.57 3.06
CA ALA A 389 -16.65 0.80 4.49
C ALA A 389 -16.78 -0.51 5.29
N ILE A 390 -17.74 -1.37 4.96
CA ILE A 390 -17.88 -2.71 5.57
C ILE A 390 -16.63 -3.55 5.29
N TYR A 391 -16.18 -3.60 4.03
CA TYR A 391 -14.94 -4.26 3.66
C TYR A 391 -13.74 -3.69 4.45
N GLY A 392 -13.61 -2.36 4.47
CA GLY A 392 -12.51 -1.66 5.13
C GLY A 392 -12.46 -1.93 6.63
N ALA A 393 -13.59 -1.88 7.33
CA ALA A 393 -13.68 -2.20 8.75
C ALA A 393 -13.22 -3.65 9.03
N GLY A 394 -13.65 -4.59 8.20
CA GLY A 394 -13.23 -5.99 8.29
C GLY A 394 -11.72 -6.16 8.07
N PHE A 395 -11.17 -5.58 7.01
CA PHE A 395 -9.74 -5.60 6.76
C PHE A 395 -8.96 -5.00 7.94
N GLY A 396 -9.40 -3.83 8.45
CA GLY A 396 -8.79 -3.16 9.59
C GLY A 396 -8.73 -4.06 10.83
N LEU A 397 -9.81 -4.78 11.14
CA LEU A 397 -9.85 -5.73 12.25
C LEU A 397 -8.75 -6.80 12.17
N THR A 398 -8.26 -7.16 10.99
CA THR A 398 -7.20 -8.16 10.82
C THR A 398 -5.79 -7.61 11.09
N VAL A 399 -5.59 -6.28 11.10
CA VAL A 399 -4.27 -5.63 11.11
C VAL A 399 -3.50 -5.95 12.39
N SER A 400 -4.08 -5.67 13.55
CA SER A 400 -3.44 -5.91 14.84
C SER A 400 -3.27 -7.40 15.17
N PRO A 401 -4.27 -8.29 14.98
CA PRO A 401 -4.11 -9.71 15.29
C PRO A 401 -2.96 -10.38 14.54
N ARG A 402 -2.83 -10.13 13.22
CA ARG A 402 -1.72 -10.69 12.44
C ARG A 402 -0.37 -10.13 12.85
N ALA A 403 -0.31 -8.82 13.20
CA ALA A 403 0.92 -8.19 13.65
C ALA A 403 1.38 -8.75 15.00
N THR A 404 0.46 -8.87 15.97
CA THR A 404 0.73 -9.45 17.28
C THR A 404 1.21 -10.91 17.16
N ALA A 405 0.50 -11.72 16.38
CA ALA A 405 0.85 -13.13 16.19
C ALA A 405 2.24 -13.32 15.56
N ALA A 406 2.58 -12.53 14.53
CA ALA A 406 3.89 -12.60 13.87
C ALA A 406 5.04 -12.18 14.80
N VAL A 407 4.86 -11.07 15.51
CA VAL A 407 5.88 -10.51 16.41
C VAL A 407 6.10 -11.45 17.61
N GLU A 408 5.03 -11.99 18.22
CA GLU A 408 5.15 -12.92 19.34
C GLU A 408 5.78 -14.25 18.94
N ALA A 409 5.45 -14.77 17.75
CA ALA A 409 6.06 -15.98 17.23
C ALA A 409 7.56 -15.81 16.93
N ALA A 410 7.97 -14.63 16.46
CA ALA A 410 9.37 -14.31 16.15
C ALA A 410 10.22 -14.05 17.40
N GLY A 411 9.62 -13.53 18.48
CA GLY A 411 10.31 -13.19 19.72
C GLY A 411 11.08 -11.89 19.67
N ALA A 412 11.59 -11.44 20.83
CA ALA A 412 12.18 -10.11 21.03
C ALA A 412 13.42 -9.80 20.15
N GLY A 413 14.12 -10.84 19.69
CA GLY A 413 15.29 -10.68 18.82
C GLY A 413 14.99 -10.52 17.33
N ALA A 414 13.70 -10.59 16.91
CA ALA A 414 13.29 -10.57 15.51
C ALA A 414 12.00 -9.76 15.28
N TYR A 415 11.67 -8.81 16.15
CA TYR A 415 10.48 -7.96 16.00
C TYR A 415 10.53 -7.13 14.72
N GLY A 416 11.73 -6.61 14.38
CA GLY A 416 11.93 -5.86 13.16
C GLY A 416 11.70 -6.71 11.92
N VAL A 417 12.32 -7.89 11.86
CA VAL A 417 12.15 -8.84 10.75
C VAL A 417 10.68 -9.27 10.63
N ALA A 418 9.99 -9.61 11.73
CA ALA A 418 8.59 -10.01 11.70
C ALA A 418 7.69 -8.90 11.15
N SER A 419 7.89 -7.66 11.61
CA SER A 419 7.14 -6.50 11.13
C SER A 419 7.38 -6.24 9.64
N ALA A 420 8.63 -6.34 9.18
CA ALA A 420 8.99 -6.17 7.77
C ALA A 420 8.34 -7.25 6.89
N MET A 421 8.38 -8.52 7.31
CA MET A 421 7.82 -9.64 6.54
C MET A 421 6.31 -9.48 6.32
N LEU A 422 5.56 -9.01 7.32
CA LEU A 422 4.13 -8.71 7.18
C LEU A 422 3.86 -7.63 6.11
N GLN A 423 4.71 -6.61 6.05
CA GLN A 423 4.56 -5.55 5.05
C GLN A 423 4.93 -6.03 3.65
N ILE A 424 6.02 -6.82 3.54
CA ILE A 424 6.46 -7.40 2.27
C ILE A 424 5.38 -8.32 1.71
N THR A 425 4.88 -9.26 2.51
CA THR A 425 3.83 -10.21 2.05
C THR A 425 2.55 -9.48 1.66
N ARG A 426 2.14 -8.45 2.40
CA ARG A 426 1.01 -7.59 2.01
C ARG A 426 1.26 -6.91 0.67
N THR A 427 2.45 -6.34 0.46
CA THR A 427 2.79 -5.63 -0.78
C THR A 427 2.83 -6.58 -1.97
N ILE A 428 3.37 -7.79 -1.80
CA ILE A 428 3.32 -8.83 -2.85
C ILE A 428 1.84 -9.16 -3.20
N GLY A 429 1.00 -9.38 -2.18
CA GLY A 429 -0.43 -9.60 -2.39
C GLY A 429 -1.09 -8.45 -3.15
N MET A 430 -0.82 -7.21 -2.76
CA MET A 430 -1.35 -6.03 -3.46
C MET A 430 -0.88 -5.96 -4.91
N SER A 431 0.39 -6.25 -5.19
CA SER A 431 0.93 -6.22 -6.55
C SER A 431 0.28 -7.27 -7.45
N VAL A 432 0.06 -8.49 -6.94
CA VAL A 432 -0.67 -9.54 -7.66
C VAL A 432 -2.12 -9.12 -7.91
N GLY A 433 -2.79 -8.56 -6.91
CA GLY A 433 -4.17 -8.06 -7.03
C GLY A 433 -4.30 -6.96 -8.09
N LEU A 434 -3.37 -6.00 -8.08
CA LEU A 434 -3.32 -4.93 -9.06
C LEU A 434 -3.08 -5.47 -10.47
N ALA A 435 -2.11 -6.36 -10.64
CA ALA A 435 -1.77 -6.91 -11.95
C ALA A 435 -2.92 -7.72 -12.56
N LEU A 436 -3.63 -8.51 -11.76
CA LEU A 436 -4.81 -9.23 -12.24
C LEU A 436 -5.95 -8.28 -12.59
N LEU A 437 -6.20 -7.26 -11.78
CA LEU A 437 -7.23 -6.27 -12.06
C LEU A 437 -6.93 -5.52 -13.36
N THR A 438 -5.68 -5.06 -13.53
CA THR A 438 -5.27 -4.31 -14.74
C THR A 438 -5.25 -5.20 -15.97
N SER A 439 -4.75 -6.44 -15.88
CA SER A 439 -4.71 -7.38 -17.00
C SER A 439 -6.13 -7.76 -17.48
N ILE A 440 -7.04 -8.10 -16.58
CA ILE A 440 -8.43 -8.40 -16.92
C ILE A 440 -9.12 -7.15 -17.50
N GLY A 441 -8.90 -5.98 -16.88
CA GLY A 441 -9.47 -4.71 -17.31
C GLY A 441 -8.94 -4.28 -18.67
N GLN A 442 -7.61 -4.33 -18.88
CA GLN A 442 -6.97 -3.90 -20.12
C GLN A 442 -7.40 -4.75 -21.31
N ASN A 443 -7.35 -6.08 -21.18
CA ASN A 443 -7.78 -6.99 -22.24
C ASN A 443 -9.22 -6.71 -22.66
N ARG A 444 -10.09 -6.44 -21.69
CA ARG A 444 -11.49 -6.14 -22.01
C ARG A 444 -11.68 -4.76 -22.60
N ILE A 445 -10.95 -3.75 -22.13
CA ILE A 445 -10.96 -2.39 -22.71
C ILE A 445 -10.51 -2.44 -24.18
N ASP A 446 -9.45 -3.17 -24.47
CA ASP A 446 -8.94 -3.33 -25.84
C ASP A 446 -9.98 -4.00 -26.75
N GLU A 447 -10.63 -5.06 -26.27
CA GLU A 447 -11.72 -5.75 -26.98
C GLU A 447 -12.91 -4.82 -27.21
N LEU A 448 -13.37 -4.11 -26.18
CA LEU A 448 -14.47 -3.15 -26.27
C LEU A 448 -14.13 -1.99 -27.21
N SER A 449 -12.89 -1.49 -27.15
CA SER A 449 -12.42 -0.43 -28.04
C SER A 449 -12.43 -0.86 -29.51
N GLN A 450 -12.02 -2.12 -29.79
CA GLN A 450 -12.11 -2.67 -31.14
C GLN A 450 -13.55 -2.79 -31.62
N LEU A 451 -14.44 -3.29 -30.77
CA LEU A 451 -15.88 -3.41 -31.10
C LEU A 451 -16.54 -2.08 -31.41
N ILE A 452 -16.14 -1.00 -30.76
CA ILE A 452 -16.72 0.34 -30.96
C ILE A 452 -16.08 1.06 -32.15
N ASN A 453 -14.76 0.97 -32.31
CA ASN A 453 -14.01 1.76 -33.31
C ASN A 453 -13.99 1.11 -34.71
N ASP A 454 -14.11 -0.21 -34.82
CA ASP A 454 -14.23 -0.91 -36.09
C ASP A 454 -15.68 -0.83 -36.60
N PRO A 455 -15.96 -0.17 -37.73
CA PRO A 455 -17.32 0.01 -38.25
C PRO A 455 -18.08 -1.33 -38.43
N VAL A 456 -17.39 -2.36 -38.89
CA VAL A 456 -18.01 -3.68 -39.15
C VAL A 456 -18.42 -4.36 -37.84
N GLN A 457 -17.53 -4.29 -36.85
CA GLN A 457 -17.79 -4.90 -35.53
C GLN A 457 -18.86 -4.09 -34.76
N ARG A 458 -18.83 -2.78 -34.88
CA ARG A 458 -19.84 -1.88 -34.29
C ARG A 458 -21.23 -2.15 -34.88
N ASP A 459 -21.35 -2.27 -36.21
CA ASP A 459 -22.62 -2.56 -36.88
C ASP A 459 -23.18 -3.91 -36.42
N ALA A 460 -22.33 -4.94 -36.32
CA ALA A 460 -22.71 -6.23 -35.77
C ALA A 460 -23.12 -6.16 -34.29
N LEU A 461 -22.48 -5.28 -33.50
CA LEU A 461 -22.82 -5.03 -32.10
C LEU A 461 -24.20 -4.38 -32.01
N VAL A 462 -24.43 -3.32 -32.75
CA VAL A 462 -25.68 -2.56 -32.76
C VAL A 462 -26.85 -3.46 -33.17
N GLU A 463 -26.64 -4.33 -34.16
CA GLU A 463 -27.64 -5.32 -34.58
C GLU A 463 -27.96 -6.33 -33.46
N ARG A 464 -26.91 -6.84 -32.75
CA ARG A 464 -27.09 -7.70 -31.55
C ARG A 464 -27.82 -7.01 -30.41
N LEU A 465 -27.67 -5.71 -30.28
CA LEU A 465 -28.39 -4.90 -29.29
C LEU A 465 -29.84 -4.62 -29.69
N GLY A 466 -30.30 -5.14 -30.85
CA GLY A 466 -31.66 -4.97 -31.35
C GLY A 466 -31.97 -3.56 -31.84
N ARG A 467 -30.97 -2.83 -32.29
CA ARG A 467 -31.08 -1.44 -32.77
C ARG A 467 -30.52 -1.30 -34.20
N PRO A 468 -31.10 -2.05 -35.16
CA PRO A 468 -30.64 -2.06 -36.57
C PRO A 468 -30.68 -0.68 -37.24
N GLU A 469 -31.48 0.26 -36.72
CA GLU A 469 -31.55 1.65 -37.21
C GLU A 469 -30.21 2.41 -37.12
N PHE A 470 -29.28 1.93 -36.35
CA PHE A 470 -27.92 2.54 -36.21
C PHE A 470 -26.84 1.84 -37.04
N VAL A 471 -27.18 0.78 -37.79
CA VAL A 471 -26.21 0.12 -38.69
C VAL A 471 -25.76 1.08 -39.77
N GLY A 472 -24.44 1.22 -39.94
CA GLY A 472 -23.81 2.18 -40.87
C GLY A 472 -23.87 3.64 -40.44
N VAL A 473 -24.35 3.95 -39.23
CA VAL A 473 -24.40 5.33 -38.71
C VAL A 473 -23.06 5.69 -38.07
N ASP A 474 -22.55 6.89 -38.42
CA ASP A 474 -21.35 7.45 -37.77
C ASP A 474 -21.71 7.90 -36.34
N PRO A 475 -20.97 7.45 -35.31
CA PRO A 475 -21.16 7.92 -33.93
C PRO A 475 -21.09 9.45 -33.79
N GLN A 476 -20.27 10.13 -34.61
CA GLN A 476 -20.17 11.59 -34.58
C GLN A 476 -21.45 12.28 -35.09
N ALA A 477 -22.28 11.57 -35.85
CA ALA A 477 -23.53 12.11 -36.44
C ALA A 477 -24.77 11.77 -35.60
N SER A 478 -24.70 10.93 -34.56
CA SER A 478 -25.84 10.45 -33.80
C SER A 478 -25.58 10.36 -32.30
N LEU A 479 -26.12 11.30 -31.53
CA LEU A 479 -26.08 11.28 -30.06
C LEU A 479 -26.74 10.01 -29.50
N ALA A 480 -27.87 9.56 -30.10
CA ALA A 480 -28.57 8.36 -29.66
C ALA A 480 -27.72 7.07 -29.82
N LEU A 481 -26.86 7.01 -30.85
CA LEU A 481 -25.89 5.91 -31.00
C LEU A 481 -24.79 6.00 -29.93
N VAL A 482 -24.30 7.20 -29.64
CA VAL A 482 -23.31 7.41 -28.57
C VAL A 482 -23.89 6.97 -27.23
N ASP A 483 -25.08 7.42 -26.86
CA ASP A 483 -25.77 7.04 -25.62
C ASP A 483 -25.98 5.51 -25.52
N LEU A 484 -26.34 4.84 -26.62
CA LEU A 484 -26.45 3.39 -26.67
C LEU A 484 -25.13 2.67 -26.40
N LEU A 485 -24.06 3.12 -27.06
CA LEU A 485 -22.72 2.53 -26.90
C LEU A 485 -22.14 2.80 -25.49
N GLU A 486 -22.41 3.97 -24.93
CA GLU A 486 -22.04 4.31 -23.56
C GLU A 486 -22.77 3.43 -22.55
N ALA A 487 -24.09 3.31 -22.64
CA ALA A 487 -24.89 2.45 -21.75
C ALA A 487 -24.45 0.97 -21.83
N TRP A 488 -24.13 0.50 -23.05
CA TRP A 488 -23.58 -0.84 -23.23
C TRP A 488 -22.20 -0.98 -22.60
N SER A 489 -21.30 -0.03 -22.81
CA SER A 489 -19.94 -0.05 -22.26
C SER A 489 -19.93 0.00 -20.72
N GLN A 490 -20.86 0.73 -20.11
CA GLN A 490 -21.09 0.73 -18.65
C GLN A 490 -21.45 -0.65 -18.12
N GLY A 491 -22.38 -1.32 -18.79
CA GLY A 491 -22.80 -2.68 -18.44
C GLY A 491 -21.64 -3.69 -18.50
N GLU A 492 -20.83 -3.60 -19.56
CA GLU A 492 -19.63 -4.43 -19.73
C GLU A 492 -18.58 -4.13 -18.66
N ALA A 493 -18.30 -2.86 -18.38
CA ALA A 493 -17.36 -2.45 -17.33
C ALA A 493 -17.81 -2.95 -15.95
N ALA A 494 -19.11 -2.87 -15.65
CA ALA A 494 -19.69 -3.44 -14.43
C ALA A 494 -19.49 -4.96 -14.37
N GLY A 495 -19.67 -5.66 -15.50
CA GLY A 495 -19.42 -7.10 -15.62
C GLY A 495 -17.98 -7.49 -15.32
N VAL A 496 -17.02 -6.76 -15.89
CA VAL A 496 -15.57 -6.96 -15.65
C VAL A 496 -15.23 -6.75 -14.19
N LEU A 497 -15.65 -5.63 -13.61
CA LEU A 497 -15.37 -5.32 -12.20
C LEU A 497 -16.02 -6.34 -11.27
N ARG A 498 -17.23 -6.80 -11.58
CA ARG A 498 -17.88 -7.88 -10.83
C ARG A 498 -17.06 -9.18 -10.85
N LEU A 499 -16.46 -9.55 -11.99
CA LEU A 499 -15.56 -10.70 -12.07
C LEU A 499 -14.34 -10.51 -11.15
N VAL A 500 -13.72 -9.33 -11.18
CA VAL A 500 -12.56 -9.01 -10.31
C VAL A 500 -12.94 -9.08 -8.82
N PHE A 501 -14.09 -8.51 -8.42
CA PHE A 501 -14.58 -8.61 -7.05
C PHE A 501 -14.96 -10.05 -6.66
N LYS A 502 -15.45 -10.86 -7.60
CA LYS A 502 -15.73 -12.29 -7.38
C LYS A 502 -14.44 -13.07 -7.07
N ILE A 503 -13.37 -12.83 -7.81
CA ILE A 503 -12.05 -13.42 -7.54
C ILE A 503 -11.55 -12.95 -6.16
N ALA A 504 -11.68 -11.66 -5.86
CA ALA A 504 -11.30 -11.12 -4.56
C ALA A 504 -12.10 -11.73 -3.40
N LEU A 505 -13.38 -12.00 -3.60
CA LEU A 505 -14.21 -12.69 -2.61
C LEU A 505 -13.71 -14.13 -2.36
N VAL A 506 -13.38 -14.87 -3.41
CA VAL A 506 -12.82 -16.23 -3.28
C VAL A 506 -11.51 -16.18 -2.47
N VAL A 507 -10.60 -15.25 -2.78
CA VAL A 507 -9.36 -15.04 -2.03
C VAL A 507 -9.64 -14.60 -0.59
N GLY A 508 -10.62 -13.70 -0.41
CA GLY A 508 -11.07 -13.24 0.91
C GLY A 508 -11.58 -14.39 1.78
N VAL A 509 -12.42 -15.25 1.23
CA VAL A 509 -12.91 -16.45 1.94
C VAL A 509 -11.77 -17.44 2.21
N ALA A 510 -10.86 -17.66 1.26
CA ALA A 510 -9.69 -18.51 1.46
C ALA A 510 -8.80 -18.03 2.61
N THR A 511 -8.83 -16.72 2.92
CA THR A 511 -8.09 -16.13 4.05
C THR A 511 -8.56 -16.67 5.40
N LEU A 512 -9.75 -17.25 5.51
CA LEU A 512 -10.22 -17.92 6.72
C LEU A 512 -9.30 -19.07 7.16
N VAL A 513 -8.68 -19.76 6.18
CA VAL A 513 -7.77 -20.88 6.46
C VAL A 513 -6.55 -20.41 7.28
N PRO A 514 -5.73 -19.47 6.82
CA PRO A 514 -4.63 -18.98 7.65
C PRO A 514 -5.14 -18.21 8.88
N ALA A 515 -6.25 -17.46 8.81
CA ALA A 515 -6.78 -16.71 9.95
C ALA A 515 -7.12 -17.64 11.14
N TRP A 516 -7.52 -18.87 10.89
CA TRP A 516 -7.77 -19.87 11.93
C TRP A 516 -6.53 -20.20 12.76
N PHE A 517 -5.34 -20.09 12.21
CA PHE A 517 -4.07 -20.39 12.87
C PHE A 517 -3.38 -19.15 13.45
N VAL A 518 -3.95 -17.96 13.29
CA VAL A 518 -3.46 -16.73 13.95
C VAL A 518 -3.70 -16.88 15.46
N ARG A 519 -2.61 -16.94 16.23
CA ARG A 519 -2.65 -17.10 17.69
C ARG A 519 -1.53 -16.31 18.32
N GLY A 520 -1.83 -15.47 19.31
CA GLY A 520 -0.84 -14.91 20.23
C GLY A 520 -0.59 -15.83 21.44
N THR A 521 0.40 -15.48 22.24
CA THR A 521 0.79 -16.27 23.42
C THR A 521 -0.28 -16.30 24.50
N HIS A 522 -1.17 -15.30 24.56
CA HIS A 522 -2.29 -15.26 25.51
C HIS A 522 -3.35 -16.35 25.30
N SER A 523 -3.36 -17.00 24.15
CA SER A 523 -4.29 -18.12 23.87
C SER A 523 -3.74 -19.48 24.31
N ARG A 524 -2.58 -19.55 24.98
CA ARG A 524 -1.93 -20.78 25.45
C ARG A 524 -2.18 -21.06 26.93
N GLY A 525 -3.02 -20.26 27.62
CA GLY A 525 -3.45 -20.46 29.00
C GLY A 525 -4.84 -21.05 29.10
#